data_516c3c842af420552cc196eb40386765
#
_entry.id   516c3c842af420552cc196eb40386765
#
_cell.length_a   1.000
_cell.length_b   1.000
_cell.length_c   1.000
_cell.angle_alpha   90.00
_cell.angle_beta   90.00
_cell.angle_gamma   90.00
#
_symmetry.space_group_name_H-M   'P 1'
#
loop_
_entity.id
_entity.type
_entity.pdbx_description
1 polymer ?
#
loop_
_entity_poly.entity_id
_entity_poly.type
_entity_poly.pdbx_seq_one_letter_code
_entity_poly.pdbx_strand_id
1 'polypeptide(L)'
;MLNLRTFLLISFLLLSFSAPSQYYLRGELKDSQGQGLAGAKITLFSKGNYPYYTGSSGTFGIPTSLKVDTITFTIDGYNTLKTAVAATEYGKFTLKMTTRTAAATTVHLSSLTKNLHPGLFESTTDDGESYSSTIENPFVDTKTYPETGFALHVDRASYSNIRRYLKLKKKPPADAVRIEEMLNYFNLKTKATINPQKTFFFNSNLTSCPWNAQSQLLFINLQARKINLDKTPPANLVFLIDVSGSMDVENRLPLLKSAFKLLVENLRTKDIVSIVTYGDNVTVALEPTHGDKKQQIIEALEGLVPSGATAGASAIRTAYRVAKDNFIPHGNNRVIIATDGDFNVGQTSEKDLEDLITMESKTGIYLTCLGVGIGNYKDSKLEALANKGNGNFAYIDNEREAEKVLVEEFAQTMYSVADNVYLNISFNKNMVKAYRLIGFDNKKNAAADSSTTLEGGEIGSGHSILAAFEISPVDSLPRPDSMQTIATAELSYIVPGDNADIKEHYMVPQNFSALEKSDSCLQFATAVIMFGTTLKQSQLSKTFSWNKIYSLASNSANPHNRLQMEFVDLIGKAKKLYPLRKKRND
;
A
#
# COMPACT_ATOMS: atom_id res chain seq x y z
N MET A 1 39.47 57.56 44.39
CA MET A 1 38.22 57.46 43.67
C MET A 1 38.45 56.48 42.49
N LEU A 2 38.10 55.24 42.65
CA LEU A 2 38.22 54.26 41.59
C LEU A 2 37.08 54.52 40.57
N ASN A 3 37.44 54.77 39.33
CA ASN A 3 36.52 55.18 38.29
C ASN A 3 35.43 54.11 38.03
N LEU A 4 34.17 54.51 38.01
CA LEU A 4 32.99 53.69 37.74
C LEU A 4 33.16 52.82 36.49
N ARG A 5 33.97 53.25 35.54
CA ARG A 5 34.34 52.47 34.33
C ARG A 5 35.21 51.24 34.61
N THR A 6 36.08 51.32 35.62
CA THR A 6 36.95 50.20 36.03
C THR A 6 36.15 49.16 36.83
N PHE A 7 35.14 49.57 37.57
CA PHE A 7 34.25 48.68 38.28
C PHE A 7 33.29 47.92 37.35
N LEU A 8 32.82 48.59 36.28
CA LEU A 8 32.01 47.95 35.21
C LEU A 8 32.83 46.97 34.39
N LEU A 9 34.11 47.23 34.07
CA LEU A 9 34.99 46.32 33.38
C LEU A 9 35.36 45.08 34.20
N ILE A 10 35.56 45.23 35.51
CA ILE A 10 35.83 44.11 36.43
C ILE A 10 34.56 43.29 36.67
N SER A 11 33.38 43.91 36.72
CA SER A 11 32.09 43.19 36.79
C SER A 11 31.78 42.41 35.49
N PHE A 12 32.21 42.93 34.34
CA PHE A 12 32.05 42.22 33.06
C PHE A 12 33.05 41.07 32.89
N LEU A 13 34.23 41.14 33.53
CA LEU A 13 35.21 40.04 33.51
C LEU A 13 34.87 38.94 34.52
N LEU A 14 34.08 39.20 35.55
CA LEU A 14 33.61 38.20 36.52
C LEU A 14 32.35 37.48 36.09
N LEU A 15 31.68 37.96 35.03
CA LEU A 15 30.66 37.22 34.27
C LEU A 15 31.31 36.35 33.20
N SER A 16 32.56 35.91 33.39
CA SER A 16 33.19 34.87 32.58
C SER A 16 32.35 33.60 32.71
N PHE A 17 31.55 33.43 31.72
CA PHE A 17 30.79 32.27 31.36
C PHE A 17 31.43 30.98 31.87
N SER A 18 30.91 30.38 32.90
CA SER A 18 30.98 28.94 33.04
C SER A 18 30.10 28.33 31.98
N ALA A 19 30.64 28.27 30.75
CA ALA A 19 30.04 27.46 29.70
C ALA A 19 29.94 26.05 30.30
N PRO A 20 28.74 25.45 30.37
CA PRO A 20 28.62 24.10 30.86
C PRO A 20 29.53 23.22 30.01
N SER A 21 30.46 22.52 30.63
CA SER A 21 31.39 21.64 29.92
C SER A 21 30.56 20.61 29.16
N GLN A 22 30.60 20.72 27.82
CA GLN A 22 29.92 19.79 26.96
C GLN A 22 30.83 18.59 26.72
N TYR A 23 30.39 17.43 27.18
CA TYR A 23 31.06 16.16 26.97
C TYR A 23 30.47 15.45 25.76
N TYR A 24 31.23 14.48 25.17
CA TYR A 24 30.76 13.63 24.09
C TYR A 24 30.93 12.16 24.47
N LEU A 25 29.84 11.45 24.60
CA LEU A 25 29.84 10.00 24.67
C LEU A 25 30.06 9.43 23.27
N ARG A 26 31.18 8.74 23.07
CA ARG A 26 31.57 8.16 21.78
C ARG A 26 31.81 6.67 21.91
N GLY A 27 31.45 5.92 20.89
CA GLY A 27 31.70 4.48 20.90
C GLY A 27 31.23 3.76 19.65
N GLU A 28 31.36 2.46 19.71
CA GLU A 28 30.88 1.52 18.70
C GLU A 28 30.03 0.42 19.33
N LEU A 29 28.98 0.03 18.64
CA LEU A 29 28.08 -1.05 19.01
C LEU A 29 28.21 -2.17 17.97
N LYS A 30 28.55 -3.37 18.42
CA LYS A 30 28.76 -4.57 17.59
C LYS A 30 27.94 -5.75 18.08
N ASP A 31 27.76 -6.72 17.22
CA ASP A 31 27.25 -8.03 17.61
C ASP A 31 28.38 -8.94 18.17
N SER A 32 28.01 -10.17 18.57
CA SER A 32 28.96 -11.16 19.07
C SER A 32 29.94 -11.69 18.01
N GLN A 33 29.72 -11.38 16.73
CA GLN A 33 30.58 -11.72 15.61
C GLN A 33 31.50 -10.57 15.20
N GLY A 34 31.38 -9.42 15.89
CA GLY A 34 32.19 -8.23 15.63
C GLY A 34 31.64 -7.32 14.52
N GLN A 35 30.46 -7.60 13.99
CA GLN A 35 29.82 -6.77 12.98
C GLN A 35 29.17 -5.53 13.63
N GLY A 36 29.35 -4.34 13.06
CA GLY A 36 28.76 -3.10 13.55
C GLY A 36 27.25 -3.10 13.40
N LEU A 37 26.53 -2.74 14.46
CA LEU A 37 25.07 -2.67 14.48
C LEU A 37 24.61 -1.26 14.09
N ALA A 38 24.21 -1.08 12.84
CA ALA A 38 23.66 0.17 12.31
C ALA A 38 22.21 0.37 12.75
N GLY A 39 21.80 1.63 12.99
CA GLY A 39 20.42 1.98 13.30
C GLY A 39 19.94 1.53 14.69
N ALA A 40 20.84 1.09 15.57
CA ALA A 40 20.47 0.77 16.94
C ALA A 40 20.04 2.04 17.69
N LYS A 41 18.87 2.02 18.32
CA LYS A 41 18.34 3.11 19.11
C LYS A 41 19.14 3.25 20.41
N ILE A 42 19.54 4.47 20.72
CA ILE A 42 20.29 4.82 21.91
C ILE A 42 19.49 5.86 22.71
N THR A 43 19.26 5.61 23.99
CA THR A 43 18.70 6.58 24.92
C THR A 43 19.65 6.85 26.06
N LEU A 44 19.75 8.12 26.48
CA LEU A 44 20.54 8.56 27.63
C LEU A 44 19.63 8.89 28.79
N PHE A 45 19.99 8.47 30.00
CA PHE A 45 19.19 8.76 31.19
C PHE A 45 19.04 10.28 31.41
N SER A 46 20.10 11.06 31.18
CA SER A 46 20.08 12.52 31.32
C SER A 46 19.23 13.25 30.27
N LYS A 47 18.88 12.59 29.16
CA LYS A 47 18.09 13.14 28.04
C LYS A 47 16.69 12.56 27.96
N GLY A 48 16.28 11.75 28.93
CA GLY A 48 14.97 11.10 28.94
C GLY A 48 14.76 10.18 27.73
N ASN A 49 13.60 10.28 27.11
CA ASN A 49 13.24 9.41 25.97
C ASN A 49 13.72 9.92 24.60
N TYR A 50 14.56 10.93 24.54
CA TYR A 50 15.08 11.43 23.25
C TYR A 50 16.01 10.39 22.61
N PRO A 51 15.66 9.86 21.40
CA PRO A 51 16.43 8.79 20.77
C PRO A 51 17.60 9.35 19.95
N TYR A 52 18.73 8.66 20.03
CA TYR A 52 19.84 8.74 19.10
C TYR A 52 19.99 7.40 18.39
N TYR A 53 20.76 7.33 17.32
CA TYR A 53 20.95 6.11 16.56
C TYR A 53 22.42 5.89 16.19
N THR A 54 22.83 4.63 16.09
CA THR A 54 24.16 4.30 15.56
C THR A 54 24.21 4.53 14.05
N GLY A 55 25.35 5.01 13.56
CA GLY A 55 25.65 5.13 12.13
C GLY A 55 25.81 3.78 11.43
N SER A 56 26.05 3.81 10.12
CA SER A 56 26.18 2.61 9.25
C SER A 56 27.25 1.61 9.70
N SER A 57 28.28 2.05 10.40
CA SER A 57 29.35 1.21 10.98
C SER A 57 29.09 0.81 12.43
N GLY A 58 27.93 1.12 12.99
CA GLY A 58 27.63 0.89 14.41
C GLY A 58 28.24 1.93 15.35
N THR A 59 28.82 3.01 14.86
CA THR A 59 29.45 4.06 15.68
C THR A 59 28.41 5.13 16.07
N PHE A 60 28.68 5.80 17.21
CA PHE A 60 27.86 6.91 17.69
C PHE A 60 28.70 8.00 18.38
N GLY A 61 28.14 9.24 18.39
CA GLY A 61 28.69 10.36 19.14
C GLY A 61 27.55 11.23 19.63
N ILE A 62 27.35 11.32 20.96
CA ILE A 62 26.20 11.98 21.56
C ILE A 62 26.69 13.05 22.55
N PRO A 63 26.26 14.31 22.40
CA PRO A 63 26.59 15.37 23.35
C PRO A 63 25.83 15.18 24.67
N THR A 64 26.53 15.31 25.79
CA THR A 64 25.97 15.25 27.15
C THR A 64 26.59 16.31 28.04
N SER A 65 25.87 16.72 29.10
CA SER A 65 26.37 17.60 30.14
C SER A 65 27.03 16.83 31.30
N LEU A 66 26.94 15.48 31.29
CA LEU A 66 27.47 14.63 32.35
C LEU A 66 28.77 13.97 31.95
N LYS A 67 29.73 13.86 32.88
CA LYS A 67 30.97 13.11 32.68
C LYS A 67 30.72 11.60 32.56
N VAL A 68 29.69 11.10 33.25
CA VAL A 68 29.22 9.70 33.18
C VAL A 68 27.71 9.74 33.05
N ASP A 69 27.16 8.99 32.08
CA ASP A 69 25.74 8.87 31.87
C ASP A 69 25.34 7.39 31.69
N THR A 70 24.09 7.06 31.94
CA THR A 70 23.57 5.73 31.67
C THR A 70 23.00 5.69 30.26
N ILE A 71 23.58 4.84 29.43
CA ILE A 71 23.17 4.62 28.04
C ILE A 71 22.41 3.31 27.92
N THR A 72 21.34 3.32 27.15
CA THR A 72 20.57 2.11 26.81
C THR A 72 20.57 1.94 25.30
N PHE A 73 21.01 0.75 24.85
CA PHE A 73 20.98 0.34 23.44
C PHE A 73 19.83 -0.64 23.22
N THR A 74 19.05 -0.39 22.18
CA THR A 74 17.92 -1.26 21.76
C THR A 74 17.96 -1.43 20.25
N ILE A 75 17.87 -2.66 19.80
CA ILE A 75 17.74 -3.03 18.38
C ILE A 75 17.02 -4.37 18.30
N ASP A 76 16.15 -4.53 17.31
CA ASP A 76 15.36 -5.74 17.15
C ASP A 76 16.24 -6.98 16.92
N GLY A 77 15.88 -8.08 17.56
CA GLY A 77 16.64 -9.33 17.51
C GLY A 77 17.81 -9.42 18.49
N TYR A 78 18.05 -8.38 19.29
CA TYR A 78 19.13 -8.35 20.30
C TYR A 78 18.60 -8.04 21.69
N ASN A 79 19.31 -8.52 22.71
CA ASN A 79 19.00 -8.19 24.11
C ASN A 79 19.33 -6.71 24.37
N THR A 80 18.43 -5.99 25.01
CA THR A 80 18.68 -4.61 25.42
C THR A 80 19.88 -4.53 26.38
N LEU A 81 20.83 -3.64 26.09
CA LEU A 81 21.98 -3.38 26.94
C LEU A 81 21.83 -2.00 27.61
N LYS A 82 21.85 -1.98 28.92
CA LYS A 82 21.88 -0.74 29.73
C LYS A 82 23.16 -0.72 30.54
N THR A 83 23.96 0.35 30.38
CA THR A 83 25.25 0.47 31.05
C THR A 83 25.63 1.92 31.31
N ALA A 84 26.49 2.18 32.29
CA ALA A 84 27.07 3.48 32.50
C ALA A 84 28.27 3.69 31.58
N VAL A 85 28.41 4.89 31.01
CA VAL A 85 29.47 5.23 30.06
C VAL A 85 30.10 6.56 30.47
N ALA A 86 31.45 6.58 30.52
CA ALA A 86 32.21 7.79 30.77
C ALA A 86 32.51 8.52 29.43
N ALA A 87 32.31 9.82 29.40
CA ALA A 87 32.57 10.64 28.23
C ALA A 87 34.06 10.81 27.88
N THR A 88 34.94 10.40 28.79
CA THR A 88 36.40 10.44 28.63
C THR A 88 36.95 9.26 27.84
N GLU A 89 36.16 8.20 27.66
CA GLU A 89 36.59 6.95 27.03
C GLU A 89 35.80 6.66 25.75
N TYR A 90 36.43 5.95 24.82
CA TYR A 90 35.73 5.44 23.65
C TYR A 90 35.10 4.09 24.01
N GLY A 91 33.75 4.07 24.09
CA GLY A 91 33.00 2.89 24.49
C GLY A 91 32.94 1.81 23.40
N LYS A 92 33.20 0.55 23.79
CA LYS A 92 32.97 -0.62 22.92
C LYS A 92 31.90 -1.49 23.53
N PHE A 93 30.80 -1.67 22.80
CA PHE A 93 29.63 -2.39 23.31
C PHE A 93 29.30 -3.55 22.39
N THR A 94 28.92 -4.68 23.02
CA THR A 94 28.50 -5.87 22.26
C THR A 94 27.10 -6.27 22.69
N LEU A 95 26.17 -6.35 21.74
CA LEU A 95 24.84 -6.93 21.96
C LEU A 95 24.86 -8.42 21.61
N LYS A 96 24.20 -9.20 22.46
CA LYS A 96 23.94 -10.61 22.19
C LYS A 96 22.57 -10.75 21.52
N MET A 97 22.50 -11.56 20.49
CA MET A 97 21.21 -11.92 19.88
C MET A 97 20.31 -12.57 20.92
N THR A 98 19.03 -12.24 20.87
CA THR A 98 18.02 -12.88 21.70
C THR A 98 17.96 -14.36 21.30
N THR A 99 18.42 -15.28 22.17
CA THR A 99 18.16 -16.70 22.00
C THR A 99 16.65 -16.90 22.18
N ARG A 100 15.92 -16.91 21.09
CA ARG A 100 14.59 -17.51 21.09
C ARG A 100 14.83 -19.00 21.33
N THR A 101 14.52 -19.45 22.53
CA THR A 101 14.21 -20.87 22.76
C THR A 101 13.16 -21.21 21.72
N ALA A 102 13.49 -22.17 20.85
CA ALA A 102 12.57 -22.71 19.87
C ALA A 102 11.43 -23.45 20.61
N ALA A 103 10.49 -22.72 21.16
CA ALA A 103 9.13 -23.21 21.15
C ALA A 103 8.83 -23.40 19.68
N ALA A 104 8.33 -24.58 19.28
CA ALA A 104 7.98 -24.92 17.91
C ALA A 104 7.03 -23.86 17.36
N THR A 105 7.56 -22.74 16.97
CA THR A 105 6.87 -21.67 16.28
C THR A 105 6.73 -22.20 14.87
N THR A 106 5.50 -22.55 14.51
CA THR A 106 5.09 -22.72 13.11
C THR A 106 5.68 -21.54 12.37
N VAL A 107 6.64 -21.82 11.46
CA VAL A 107 7.35 -20.74 10.76
C VAL A 107 6.35 -20.08 9.85
N HIS A 108 5.95 -18.89 10.22
CA HIS A 108 4.97 -18.09 9.51
C HIS A 108 5.67 -17.36 8.37
N LEU A 109 5.40 -17.75 7.15
CA LEU A 109 5.91 -17.07 5.98
C LEU A 109 4.96 -15.89 5.67
N SER A 110 5.18 -14.77 6.32
CA SER A 110 4.41 -13.56 6.06
C SER A 110 4.82 -12.87 4.76
N SER A 111 6.01 -13.16 4.23
CA SER A 111 6.52 -12.68 2.95
C SER A 111 7.76 -13.46 2.54
N LEU A 112 7.80 -13.96 1.32
CA LEU A 112 8.97 -14.61 0.72
C LEU A 112 10.14 -13.64 0.50
N THR A 113 9.87 -12.34 0.52
CA THR A 113 10.86 -11.29 0.24
C THR A 113 11.40 -10.61 1.49
N LYS A 114 10.98 -11.04 2.69
CA LYS A 114 11.40 -10.45 3.97
C LYS A 114 12.93 -10.38 4.18
N ASN A 115 13.69 -11.20 3.46
CA ASN A 115 15.16 -11.26 3.53
C ASN A 115 15.84 -10.63 2.31
N LEU A 116 15.12 -10.00 1.40
CA LEU A 116 15.72 -9.33 0.25
C LEU A 116 16.10 -7.91 0.64
N HIS A 117 17.38 -7.59 0.47
CA HIS A 117 17.85 -6.22 0.68
C HIS A 117 17.10 -5.25 -0.24
N PRO A 118 16.68 -4.08 0.27
CA PRO A 118 16.08 -3.05 -0.57
C PRO A 118 17.16 -2.55 -1.54
N GLY A 119 17.16 -3.08 -2.73
CA GLY A 119 17.80 -2.39 -3.84
C GLY A 119 16.88 -1.22 -4.21
N LEU A 120 17.40 -0.03 -4.21
CA LEU A 120 16.80 1.16 -4.78
C LEU A 120 16.58 0.95 -6.30
N PHE A 121 15.52 0.25 -6.67
CA PHE A 121 15.15 0.05 -8.07
C PHE A 121 13.69 0.46 -8.26
N GLU A 122 13.50 1.77 -8.41
CA GLU A 122 12.39 2.23 -9.21
C GLU A 122 12.74 1.98 -10.67
N SER A 123 11.89 1.28 -11.41
CA SER A 123 12.02 1.26 -12.85
C SER A 123 11.49 2.58 -13.38
N THR A 124 12.39 3.41 -13.92
CA THR A 124 12.01 4.62 -14.66
C THR A 124 11.82 4.25 -16.12
N THR A 125 10.75 4.73 -16.72
CA THR A 125 10.53 4.63 -18.16
C THR A 125 11.23 5.77 -18.91
N ASP A 126 11.39 5.63 -20.23
CA ASP A 126 11.91 6.70 -21.10
C ASP A 126 11.08 8.01 -20.99
N ASP A 127 9.80 7.89 -20.62
CA ASP A 127 8.87 9.02 -20.42
C ASP A 127 8.98 9.61 -18.98
N GLY A 128 9.90 9.13 -18.13
CA GLY A 128 10.13 9.62 -16.76
C GLY A 128 9.13 9.09 -15.72
N GLU A 129 8.26 8.16 -16.08
CA GLU A 129 7.32 7.52 -15.14
C GLU A 129 8.05 6.52 -14.24
N SER A 130 7.64 6.42 -12.97
CA SER A 130 8.22 5.47 -12.01
C SER A 130 7.20 4.49 -11.44
N TYR A 131 7.62 3.24 -11.28
CA TYR A 131 6.83 2.14 -10.74
C TYR A 131 7.63 1.37 -9.70
N SER A 132 6.96 0.87 -8.66
CA SER A 132 7.59 0.01 -7.66
C SER A 132 7.98 -1.32 -8.28
N SER A 133 9.25 -1.68 -8.19
CA SER A 133 9.71 -3.00 -8.65
C SER A 133 9.10 -4.11 -7.84
N THR A 134 8.52 -5.09 -8.53
CA THR A 134 7.87 -6.26 -7.94
C THR A 134 8.68 -7.54 -8.19
N ILE A 135 8.62 -8.48 -7.25
CA ILE A 135 9.22 -9.81 -7.38
C ILE A 135 8.10 -10.83 -7.33
N GLU A 136 7.98 -11.65 -8.38
CA GLU A 136 7.00 -12.73 -8.42
C GLU A 136 7.24 -13.75 -7.31
N ASN A 137 6.16 -14.19 -6.67
CA ASN A 137 6.23 -15.21 -5.64
C ASN A 137 6.66 -16.57 -6.25
N PRO A 138 7.72 -17.21 -5.76
CA PRO A 138 8.09 -18.55 -6.17
C PRO A 138 7.16 -19.61 -5.53
N PHE A 139 7.27 -20.85 -5.99
CA PHE A 139 6.66 -21.97 -5.27
C PHE A 139 7.34 -22.19 -3.91
N VAL A 140 6.54 -22.45 -2.89
CA VAL A 140 6.95 -22.72 -1.51
C VAL A 140 6.54 -24.12 -1.13
N ASP A 141 7.46 -24.89 -0.56
CA ASP A 141 7.21 -26.24 -0.07
C ASP A 141 6.42 -26.18 1.25
N THR A 142 5.28 -26.86 1.31
CA THR A 142 4.39 -26.88 2.48
C THR A 142 4.95 -27.64 3.68
N LYS A 143 5.93 -28.54 3.48
CA LYS A 143 6.59 -29.24 4.61
C LYS A 143 7.44 -28.28 5.41
N THR A 144 8.05 -27.30 4.72
CA THR A 144 8.91 -26.31 5.36
C THR A 144 8.10 -25.10 5.84
N TYR A 145 7.17 -24.62 5.01
CA TYR A 145 6.35 -23.43 5.26
C TYR A 145 4.89 -23.74 4.96
N PRO A 146 4.15 -24.35 5.89
CA PRO A 146 2.74 -24.70 5.67
C PRO A 146 1.83 -23.46 5.64
N GLU A 147 2.27 -22.34 6.16
CA GLU A 147 1.48 -21.12 6.35
C GLU A 147 2.01 -19.96 5.55
N THR A 148 1.09 -19.18 5.00
CA THR A 148 1.39 -17.91 4.35
C THR A 148 0.30 -16.91 4.67
N GLY A 149 0.68 -15.65 4.82
CA GLY A 149 -0.27 -14.59 5.10
C GLY A 149 0.03 -13.33 4.30
N PHE A 150 -1.00 -12.56 4.00
CA PHE A 150 -0.89 -11.30 3.27
C PHE A 150 -1.98 -10.32 3.66
N ALA A 151 -1.68 -9.04 3.57
CA ALA A 151 -2.66 -7.97 3.74
C ALA A 151 -3.65 -7.97 2.57
N LEU A 152 -4.93 -7.79 2.87
CA LEU A 152 -5.99 -7.74 1.87
C LEU A 152 -6.25 -6.30 1.40
N HIS A 153 -5.20 -5.53 1.22
CA HIS A 153 -5.27 -4.23 0.58
C HIS A 153 -4.90 -4.36 -0.89
N VAL A 154 -5.80 -3.94 -1.77
CA VAL A 154 -5.58 -4.01 -3.22
C VAL A 154 -6.01 -2.70 -3.86
N ASP A 155 -5.04 -1.94 -4.33
CA ASP A 155 -5.25 -0.76 -5.16
C ASP A 155 -5.81 -1.14 -6.54
N ARG A 156 -6.17 -0.17 -7.36
CA ARG A 156 -6.81 -0.40 -8.67
C ARG A 156 -6.21 0.41 -9.81
N ALA A 157 -5.02 0.96 -9.59
CA ALA A 157 -4.35 1.83 -10.55
C ALA A 157 -3.75 1.07 -11.74
N SER A 158 -3.31 -0.19 -11.53
CA SER A 158 -2.59 -0.95 -12.56
C SER A 158 -3.40 -1.17 -13.83
N TYR A 159 -4.68 -1.56 -13.72
CA TYR A 159 -5.49 -1.83 -14.91
C TYR A 159 -5.74 -0.58 -15.77
N SER A 160 -6.13 0.53 -15.18
CA SER A 160 -6.36 1.80 -15.89
C SER A 160 -5.07 2.30 -16.53
N ASN A 161 -3.94 2.12 -15.88
CA ASN A 161 -2.63 2.46 -16.42
C ASN A 161 -2.25 1.55 -17.62
N ILE A 162 -2.41 0.22 -17.51
CA ILE A 162 -2.20 -0.71 -18.60
C ILE A 162 -3.11 -0.37 -19.79
N ARG A 163 -4.39 -0.08 -19.54
CA ARG A 163 -5.35 0.36 -20.54
C ARG A 163 -4.85 1.57 -21.32
N ARG A 164 -4.34 2.57 -20.61
CA ARG A 164 -3.74 3.78 -21.19
C ARG A 164 -2.58 3.42 -22.13
N TYR A 165 -1.60 2.64 -21.67
CA TYR A 165 -0.46 2.21 -22.50
C TYR A 165 -0.92 1.51 -23.79
N LEU A 166 -1.83 0.56 -23.66
CA LEU A 166 -2.31 -0.22 -24.81
C LEU A 166 -3.14 0.62 -25.81
N LYS A 167 -3.91 1.63 -25.32
CA LYS A 167 -4.60 2.60 -26.17
C LYS A 167 -3.61 3.47 -26.94
N LEU A 168 -2.49 3.84 -26.33
CA LEU A 168 -1.38 4.58 -26.94
C LEU A 168 -0.49 3.70 -27.85
N LYS A 169 -0.83 2.41 -28.01
CA LYS A 169 -0.02 1.43 -28.75
C LYS A 169 1.40 1.27 -28.19
N LYS A 170 1.60 1.54 -26.91
CA LYS A 170 2.84 1.33 -26.15
C LYS A 170 2.73 0.06 -25.31
N LYS A 171 3.86 -0.61 -25.06
CA LYS A 171 3.92 -1.72 -24.10
C LYS A 171 3.99 -1.14 -22.69
N PRO A 172 3.13 -1.59 -21.76
CA PRO A 172 3.29 -1.21 -20.35
C PRO A 172 4.61 -1.77 -19.80
N PRO A 173 5.30 -1.03 -18.90
CA PRO A 173 6.42 -1.57 -18.15
C PRO A 173 5.99 -2.79 -17.35
N ALA A 174 6.88 -3.77 -17.15
CA ALA A 174 6.57 -4.98 -16.38
C ALA A 174 6.14 -4.66 -14.94
N ASP A 175 6.79 -3.67 -14.32
CA ASP A 175 6.51 -3.24 -12.96
C ASP A 175 5.19 -2.43 -12.80
N ALA A 176 4.63 -1.90 -13.90
CA ALA A 176 3.29 -1.31 -13.90
C ALA A 176 2.18 -2.37 -13.86
N VAL A 177 2.52 -3.66 -14.09
CA VAL A 177 1.56 -4.77 -14.16
C VAL A 177 1.47 -5.46 -12.81
N ARG A 178 0.48 -5.09 -12.01
CA ARG A 178 0.15 -5.71 -10.72
C ARG A 178 -1.06 -6.62 -10.89
N ILE A 179 -0.83 -7.94 -10.86
CA ILE A 179 -1.85 -8.94 -11.22
C ILE A 179 -3.01 -8.92 -10.23
N GLU A 180 -2.72 -8.75 -8.94
CA GLU A 180 -3.72 -8.62 -7.88
C GLU A 180 -4.66 -7.43 -8.11
N GLU A 181 -4.13 -6.28 -8.53
CA GLU A 181 -4.93 -5.11 -8.84
C GLU A 181 -5.80 -5.31 -10.07
N MET A 182 -5.22 -5.90 -11.14
CA MET A 182 -5.98 -6.24 -12.34
C MET A 182 -7.10 -7.23 -12.05
N LEU A 183 -6.84 -8.24 -11.22
CA LEU A 183 -7.82 -9.24 -10.82
C LEU A 183 -8.98 -8.62 -10.04
N ASN A 184 -8.68 -7.68 -9.16
CA ASN A 184 -9.64 -7.03 -8.30
C ASN A 184 -10.28 -5.76 -8.90
N TYR A 185 -9.81 -5.31 -10.06
CA TYR A 185 -10.37 -4.18 -10.76
C TYR A 185 -11.84 -4.40 -11.19
N PHE A 186 -12.20 -5.64 -11.53
CA PHE A 186 -13.53 -6.00 -12.05
C PHE A 186 -14.55 -6.30 -10.94
N ASN A 187 -14.16 -6.20 -9.66
CA ASN A 187 -15.03 -6.50 -8.52
C ASN A 187 -15.77 -7.84 -8.69
N LEU A 188 -15.02 -8.88 -9.03
CA LEU A 188 -15.55 -10.21 -9.34
C LEU A 188 -16.17 -10.85 -8.08
N LYS A 189 -17.42 -11.29 -8.20
CA LYS A 189 -18.17 -11.91 -7.11
C LYS A 189 -18.49 -13.35 -7.46
N THR A 190 -17.98 -14.27 -6.69
CA THR A 190 -18.42 -15.66 -6.76
C THR A 190 -19.78 -15.82 -6.07
N LYS A 191 -20.52 -16.88 -6.44
CA LYS A 191 -21.78 -17.20 -5.78
C LYS A 191 -21.50 -17.62 -4.33
N ALA A 192 -21.73 -16.74 -3.38
CA ALA A 192 -21.58 -17.03 -1.95
C ALA A 192 -22.95 -16.94 -1.26
N THR A 193 -23.14 -17.76 -0.23
CA THR A 193 -24.31 -17.62 0.65
C THR A 193 -24.12 -16.40 1.53
N ILE A 194 -24.94 -15.38 1.33
CA ILE A 194 -24.85 -14.11 2.04
C ILE A 194 -25.56 -14.25 3.40
N ASN A 195 -24.82 -14.08 4.50
CA ASN A 195 -25.37 -13.87 5.83
C ASN A 195 -25.27 -12.38 6.21
N PRO A 196 -26.38 -11.61 6.24
CA PRO A 196 -26.35 -10.16 6.46
C PRO A 196 -25.73 -9.71 7.80
N GLN A 197 -25.60 -10.62 8.76
CA GLN A 197 -25.05 -10.33 10.09
C GLN A 197 -23.52 -10.41 10.13
N LYS A 198 -22.87 -11.04 9.13
CA LYS A 198 -21.42 -11.14 9.07
C LYS A 198 -20.80 -9.94 8.37
N THR A 199 -19.61 -9.55 8.83
CA THR A 199 -18.81 -8.51 8.17
C THR A 199 -18.28 -8.99 6.83
N PHE A 200 -17.85 -10.26 6.76
CA PHE A 200 -17.30 -10.88 5.55
C PHE A 200 -18.00 -12.17 5.17
N PHE A 201 -18.06 -12.41 3.86
CA PHE A 201 -18.46 -13.68 3.25
C PHE A 201 -17.22 -14.26 2.60
N PHE A 202 -16.86 -15.45 3.06
CA PHE A 202 -15.71 -16.19 2.55
C PHE A 202 -16.20 -17.31 1.62
N ASN A 203 -15.55 -17.44 0.47
CA ASN A 203 -15.76 -18.55 -0.44
C ASN A 203 -14.42 -19.00 -1.04
N SER A 204 -14.28 -20.31 -1.28
CA SER A 204 -13.11 -20.87 -1.92
C SER A 204 -13.50 -21.82 -3.05
N ASN A 205 -12.71 -21.82 -4.13
CA ASN A 205 -12.96 -22.66 -5.30
C ASN A 205 -11.65 -23.24 -5.80
N LEU A 206 -11.62 -24.53 -6.05
CA LEU A 206 -10.48 -25.24 -6.59
C LEU A 206 -10.76 -25.68 -8.02
N THR A 207 -9.86 -25.34 -8.95
CA THR A 207 -10.04 -25.63 -10.38
C THR A 207 -8.73 -26.06 -11.06
N SER A 208 -8.83 -26.56 -12.29
CA SER A 208 -7.65 -26.92 -13.09
C SER A 208 -6.83 -25.68 -13.45
N CYS A 209 -5.50 -25.83 -13.44
CA CYS A 209 -4.57 -24.78 -13.86
C CYS A 209 -4.33 -24.89 -15.38
N PRO A 210 -4.71 -23.88 -16.19
CA PRO A 210 -4.64 -23.98 -17.65
C PRO A 210 -3.21 -23.95 -18.22
N TRP A 211 -2.22 -23.62 -17.42
CA TRP A 211 -0.82 -23.57 -17.84
C TRP A 211 0.06 -24.66 -17.26
N ASN A 212 -0.44 -25.40 -16.29
CA ASN A 212 0.28 -26.51 -15.69
C ASN A 212 -0.70 -27.61 -15.29
N ALA A 213 -0.74 -28.68 -16.06
CA ALA A 213 -1.66 -29.79 -15.82
C ALA A 213 -1.42 -30.54 -14.49
N GLN A 214 -0.25 -30.36 -13.86
CA GLN A 214 0.08 -30.93 -12.56
C GLN A 214 -0.27 -30.03 -11.40
N SER A 215 -0.73 -28.80 -11.67
CA SER A 215 -1.14 -27.82 -10.67
C SER A 215 -2.64 -27.58 -10.72
N GLN A 216 -3.14 -26.98 -9.65
CA GLN A 216 -4.53 -26.52 -9.52
C GLN A 216 -4.51 -25.04 -9.14
N LEU A 217 -5.60 -24.34 -9.45
CA LEU A 217 -5.83 -22.97 -9.00
C LEU A 217 -6.82 -22.98 -7.84
N LEU A 218 -6.39 -22.47 -6.71
CA LEU A 218 -7.24 -22.20 -5.56
C LEU A 218 -7.58 -20.70 -5.56
N PHE A 219 -8.85 -20.38 -5.78
CA PHE A 219 -9.37 -19.04 -5.63
C PHE A 219 -10.00 -18.87 -4.25
N ILE A 220 -9.64 -17.76 -3.58
CA ILE A 220 -10.24 -17.33 -2.33
C ILE A 220 -10.92 -16.01 -2.58
N ASN A 221 -12.22 -15.97 -2.37
CA ASN A 221 -13.03 -14.77 -2.50
C ASN A 221 -13.52 -14.34 -1.12
N LEU A 222 -13.20 -13.10 -0.76
CA LEU A 222 -13.69 -12.43 0.43
C LEU A 222 -14.56 -11.26 0.01
N GLN A 223 -15.81 -11.25 0.40
CA GLN A 223 -16.74 -10.16 0.09
C GLN A 223 -17.17 -9.46 1.37
N ALA A 224 -16.98 -8.16 1.44
CA ALA A 224 -17.46 -7.32 2.52
C ALA A 224 -18.97 -7.08 2.42
N ARG A 225 -19.64 -6.96 3.56
CA ARG A 225 -21.06 -6.56 3.60
C ARG A 225 -21.26 -5.18 3.00
N LYS A 226 -22.42 -4.93 2.41
CA LYS A 226 -22.84 -3.58 2.02
C LYS A 226 -23.43 -2.86 3.23
N ILE A 227 -22.97 -1.64 3.49
CA ILE A 227 -23.56 -0.76 4.49
C ILE A 227 -24.58 0.18 3.84
N ASN A 228 -25.57 0.58 4.63
CA ASN A 228 -26.53 1.59 4.19
C ASN A 228 -25.92 2.98 4.39
N LEU A 229 -25.69 3.72 3.30
CA LEU A 229 -25.05 5.04 3.31
C LEU A 229 -25.83 6.08 4.12
N ASP A 230 -27.16 5.97 4.20
CA ASP A 230 -27.97 6.89 5.01
C ASP A 230 -27.66 6.79 6.50
N LYS A 231 -27.24 5.58 6.94
CA LYS A 231 -26.89 5.27 8.32
C LYS A 231 -25.40 5.47 8.63
N THR A 232 -24.57 5.76 7.61
CA THR A 232 -23.14 5.98 7.85
C THR A 232 -22.90 7.35 8.47
N PRO A 233 -21.84 7.52 9.26
CA PRO A 233 -21.42 8.81 9.78
C PRO A 233 -21.23 9.86 8.68
N PRO A 234 -21.24 11.16 9.01
CA PRO A 234 -20.89 12.20 8.06
C PRO A 234 -19.41 12.10 7.63
N ALA A 235 -19.12 12.65 6.45
CA ALA A 235 -17.76 12.75 5.92
C ALA A 235 -17.24 14.19 5.98
N ASN A 236 -15.97 14.35 6.33
CA ASN A 236 -15.20 15.58 6.20
C ASN A 236 -14.13 15.33 5.14
N LEU A 237 -14.33 15.84 3.94
CA LEU A 237 -13.50 15.61 2.77
C LEU A 237 -12.73 16.89 2.41
N VAL A 238 -11.40 16.79 2.39
CA VAL A 238 -10.55 17.87 1.91
C VAL A 238 -9.95 17.48 0.57
N PHE A 239 -10.40 18.12 -0.49
CA PHE A 239 -9.82 17.94 -1.83
C PHE A 239 -8.54 18.76 -1.92
N LEU A 240 -7.40 18.08 -2.05
CA LEU A 240 -6.10 18.70 -2.28
C LEU A 240 -5.75 18.56 -3.76
N ILE A 241 -5.94 19.63 -4.52
CA ILE A 241 -5.89 19.59 -5.99
C ILE A 241 -4.64 20.32 -6.48
N ASP A 242 -3.86 19.60 -7.29
CA ASP A 242 -2.77 20.16 -8.07
C ASP A 242 -3.31 21.11 -9.14
N VAL A 243 -2.86 22.36 -9.09
CA VAL A 243 -3.14 23.37 -10.13
C VAL A 243 -1.83 23.93 -10.71
N SER A 244 -0.71 23.17 -10.62
CA SER A 244 0.54 23.56 -11.24
C SER A 244 0.41 23.70 -12.76
N GLY A 245 1.35 24.37 -13.41
CA GLY A 245 1.32 24.62 -14.85
C GLY A 245 1.28 23.34 -15.69
N SER A 246 1.83 22.23 -15.19
CA SER A 246 1.76 20.91 -15.85
C SER A 246 0.32 20.40 -15.95
N MET A 247 -0.57 20.83 -15.06
CA MET A 247 -1.98 20.40 -15.02
C MET A 247 -2.87 21.00 -16.12
N ASP A 248 -2.34 21.91 -16.93
CA ASP A 248 -3.07 22.55 -18.06
C ASP A 248 -3.10 21.63 -19.30
N VAL A 249 -3.63 20.43 -19.10
CA VAL A 249 -3.84 19.43 -20.18
C VAL A 249 -5.19 18.76 -19.96
N GLU A 250 -5.91 18.43 -21.04
CA GLU A 250 -7.27 17.89 -21.02
C GLU A 250 -7.43 16.66 -20.10
N ASN A 251 -6.44 15.78 -20.07
CA ASN A 251 -6.45 14.57 -19.24
C ASN A 251 -5.88 14.78 -17.82
N ARG A 252 -5.81 15.99 -17.32
CA ARG A 252 -5.36 16.37 -15.97
C ARG A 252 -6.39 17.21 -15.25
N LEU A 253 -6.17 18.52 -15.03
CA LEU A 253 -7.11 19.35 -14.27
C LEU A 253 -8.53 19.39 -14.85
N PRO A 254 -8.77 19.49 -16.16
CA PRO A 254 -10.12 19.41 -16.71
C PRO A 254 -10.83 18.09 -16.39
N LEU A 255 -10.11 16.96 -16.50
CA LEU A 255 -10.62 15.64 -16.13
C LEU A 255 -10.95 15.56 -14.64
N LEU A 256 -10.06 16.07 -13.77
CA LEU A 256 -10.29 16.10 -12.32
C LEU A 256 -11.50 16.96 -11.93
N LYS A 257 -11.69 18.12 -12.56
CA LYS A 257 -12.89 18.95 -12.35
C LYS A 257 -14.16 18.17 -12.66
N SER A 258 -14.21 17.48 -13.80
CA SER A 258 -15.33 16.61 -14.17
C SER A 258 -15.54 15.49 -13.15
N ALA A 259 -14.46 14.86 -12.73
CA ALA A 259 -14.46 13.78 -11.75
C ALA A 259 -15.01 14.21 -10.37
N PHE A 260 -14.51 15.34 -9.86
CA PHE A 260 -14.97 15.87 -8.57
C PHE A 260 -16.41 16.38 -8.62
N LYS A 261 -16.89 16.92 -9.75
CA LYS A 261 -18.32 17.25 -9.91
C LYS A 261 -19.21 16.03 -9.75
N LEU A 262 -18.84 14.90 -10.37
CA LEU A 262 -19.57 13.63 -10.20
C LEU A 262 -19.61 13.19 -8.73
N LEU A 263 -18.50 13.34 -8.00
CA LEU A 263 -18.46 13.04 -6.57
C LEU A 263 -19.36 13.98 -5.78
N VAL A 264 -19.32 15.29 -6.06
CA VAL A 264 -20.11 16.32 -5.37
C VAL A 264 -21.61 16.03 -5.48
N GLU A 265 -22.09 15.53 -6.63
CA GLU A 265 -23.49 15.14 -6.80
C GLU A 265 -23.96 14.05 -5.81
N ASN A 266 -23.05 13.21 -5.35
CA ASN A 266 -23.33 12.13 -4.41
C ASN A 266 -23.14 12.50 -2.92
N LEU A 267 -22.72 13.72 -2.61
CA LEU A 267 -22.58 14.20 -1.23
C LEU A 267 -23.94 14.38 -0.56
N ARG A 268 -23.97 14.11 0.74
CA ARG A 268 -25.16 14.30 1.59
C ARG A 268 -25.07 15.65 2.31
N THR A 269 -26.21 16.18 2.75
CA THR A 269 -26.28 17.43 3.54
C THR A 269 -25.35 17.42 4.76
N LYS A 270 -25.16 16.25 5.38
CA LYS A 270 -24.32 16.09 6.57
C LYS A 270 -22.82 15.98 6.27
N ASP A 271 -22.42 15.84 5.01
CA ASP A 271 -21.03 15.80 4.60
C ASP A 271 -20.46 17.22 4.45
N ILE A 272 -19.18 17.40 4.69
CA ILE A 272 -18.47 18.67 4.58
C ILE A 272 -17.36 18.52 3.55
N VAL A 273 -17.19 19.51 2.68
CA VAL A 273 -16.12 19.56 1.68
C VAL A 273 -15.34 20.86 1.81
N SER A 274 -14.02 20.75 1.74
CA SER A 274 -13.10 21.87 1.57
C SER A 274 -12.22 21.62 0.35
N ILE A 275 -11.75 22.67 -0.31
CA ILE A 275 -10.81 22.57 -1.44
C ILE A 275 -9.55 23.34 -1.10
N VAL A 276 -8.44 22.64 -1.11
CA VAL A 276 -7.09 23.21 -1.00
C VAL A 276 -6.40 23.01 -2.33
N THR A 277 -5.79 24.06 -2.87
CA THR A 277 -5.03 23.99 -4.12
C THR A 277 -3.57 24.32 -3.89
N TYR A 278 -2.73 23.79 -4.76
CA TYR A 278 -1.32 24.14 -4.79
C TYR A 278 -0.80 24.24 -6.24
N GLY A 279 0.06 25.21 -6.43
CA GLY A 279 0.71 25.60 -7.65
C GLY A 279 1.77 26.63 -7.24
N ASP A 280 1.63 27.90 -7.65
CA ASP A 280 2.50 28.99 -7.16
C ASP A 280 2.40 29.17 -5.64
N ASN A 281 1.18 29.07 -5.12
CA ASN A 281 0.88 29.19 -3.70
C ASN A 281 -0.07 28.08 -3.24
N VAL A 282 -0.08 27.83 -1.94
CA VAL A 282 -1.09 26.98 -1.32
C VAL A 282 -2.26 27.85 -0.88
N THR A 283 -3.46 27.54 -1.40
CA THR A 283 -4.66 28.33 -1.14
C THR A 283 -5.82 27.45 -0.72
N VAL A 284 -6.62 27.90 0.23
CA VAL A 284 -7.93 27.31 0.53
C VAL A 284 -8.92 27.94 -0.45
N ALA A 285 -9.19 27.23 -1.54
CA ALA A 285 -10.08 27.70 -2.62
C ALA A 285 -11.57 27.58 -2.24
N LEU A 286 -11.90 26.67 -1.32
CA LEU A 286 -13.22 26.52 -0.73
C LEU A 286 -13.08 26.22 0.76
N GLU A 287 -13.63 27.09 1.59
CA GLU A 287 -13.77 26.86 3.02
C GLU A 287 -14.76 25.71 3.30
N PRO A 288 -14.78 25.12 4.52
CA PRO A 288 -15.65 24.02 4.86
C PRO A 288 -17.11 24.30 4.50
N THR A 289 -17.63 23.55 3.54
CA THR A 289 -18.96 23.77 2.93
C THR A 289 -19.76 22.47 2.99
N HIS A 290 -21.02 22.55 3.43
CA HIS A 290 -21.91 21.39 3.48
C HIS A 290 -22.23 20.84 2.08
N GLY A 291 -22.37 19.51 1.98
CA GLY A 291 -22.54 18.79 0.72
C GLY A 291 -23.83 19.09 -0.04
N ASP A 292 -24.83 19.73 0.58
CA ASP A 292 -26.04 20.25 -0.10
C ASP A 292 -25.79 21.56 -0.86
N LYS A 293 -24.72 22.28 -0.56
CA LYS A 293 -24.30 23.49 -1.26
C LYS A 293 -23.56 23.18 -2.57
N LYS A 294 -24.11 22.25 -3.35
CA LYS A 294 -23.47 21.69 -4.54
C LYS A 294 -23.01 22.74 -5.53
N GLN A 295 -23.87 23.74 -5.80
CA GLN A 295 -23.53 24.80 -6.73
C GLN A 295 -22.30 25.60 -6.31
N GLN A 296 -22.18 25.94 -5.01
CA GLN A 296 -21.02 26.65 -4.46
C GLN A 296 -19.75 25.83 -4.59
N ILE A 297 -19.83 24.52 -4.31
CA ILE A 297 -18.68 23.60 -4.43
C ILE A 297 -18.26 23.46 -5.90
N ILE A 298 -19.24 23.32 -6.81
CA ILE A 298 -18.99 23.20 -8.25
C ILE A 298 -18.36 24.48 -8.81
N GLU A 299 -18.86 25.66 -8.43
CA GLU A 299 -18.31 26.96 -8.85
C GLU A 299 -16.84 27.10 -8.40
N ALA A 300 -16.52 26.69 -7.17
CA ALA A 300 -15.13 26.67 -6.68
C ALA A 300 -14.24 25.75 -7.51
N LEU A 301 -14.73 24.54 -7.87
CA LEU A 301 -14.00 23.60 -8.74
C LEU A 301 -13.80 24.18 -10.15
N GLU A 302 -14.83 24.81 -10.72
CA GLU A 302 -14.75 25.41 -12.06
C GLU A 302 -13.80 26.59 -12.12
N GLY A 303 -13.73 27.36 -11.04
CA GLY A 303 -12.83 28.51 -10.89
C GLY A 303 -11.34 28.16 -10.78
N LEU A 304 -10.98 26.88 -10.64
CA LEU A 304 -9.57 26.49 -10.57
C LEU A 304 -8.87 26.74 -11.91
N VAL A 305 -7.72 27.39 -11.88
CA VAL A 305 -6.93 27.72 -13.06
C VAL A 305 -5.50 27.21 -12.86
N PRO A 306 -4.92 26.51 -13.84
CA PRO A 306 -3.52 26.07 -13.75
C PRO A 306 -2.57 27.26 -13.63
N SER A 307 -1.65 27.22 -12.67
CA SER A 307 -0.58 28.23 -12.51
C SER A 307 0.59 27.70 -11.67
N GLY A 308 1.78 28.10 -12.07
CA GLY A 308 3.00 28.03 -11.27
C GLY A 308 3.68 26.70 -11.05
N ALA A 309 4.50 26.66 -10.02
CA ALA A 309 5.33 25.52 -9.66
C ALA A 309 4.73 24.73 -8.48
N THR A 310 5.18 23.49 -8.27
CA THR A 310 4.58 22.57 -7.31
C THR A 310 5.18 22.73 -5.90
N ALA A 311 4.37 23.13 -4.91
CA ALA A 311 4.74 23.25 -3.49
C ALA A 311 4.05 22.18 -2.63
N GLY A 312 4.30 20.89 -2.91
CA GLY A 312 3.50 19.78 -2.42
C GLY A 312 3.49 19.56 -0.90
N ALA A 313 4.64 19.68 -0.20
CA ALA A 313 4.69 19.39 1.23
C ALA A 313 3.90 20.39 2.10
N SER A 314 3.96 21.68 1.78
CA SER A 314 3.18 22.70 2.49
C SER A 314 1.67 22.54 2.22
N ALA A 315 1.31 22.07 1.04
CA ALA A 315 -0.05 21.80 0.64
C ALA A 315 -0.67 20.65 1.45
N ILE A 316 0.04 19.53 1.61
CA ILE A 316 -0.40 18.41 2.46
C ILE A 316 -0.61 18.88 3.90
N ARG A 317 0.34 19.63 4.48
CA ARG A 317 0.20 20.16 5.85
C ARG A 317 -1.04 21.06 5.97
N THR A 318 -1.31 21.89 4.96
CA THR A 318 -2.49 22.74 4.95
C THR A 318 -3.78 21.92 4.84
N ALA A 319 -3.82 20.91 3.97
CA ALA A 319 -4.98 20.04 3.83
C ALA A 319 -5.28 19.27 5.13
N TYR A 320 -4.27 18.71 5.79
CA TYR A 320 -4.45 18.05 7.07
C TYR A 320 -4.89 19.02 8.18
N ARG A 321 -4.38 20.26 8.19
CA ARG A 321 -4.86 21.29 9.13
C ARG A 321 -6.34 21.58 8.91
N VAL A 322 -6.78 21.81 7.66
CA VAL A 322 -8.20 22.03 7.33
C VAL A 322 -9.05 20.82 7.74
N ALA A 323 -8.56 19.60 7.50
CA ALA A 323 -9.24 18.39 7.92
C ALA A 323 -9.37 18.28 9.44
N LYS A 324 -8.34 18.68 10.18
CA LYS A 324 -8.27 18.65 11.64
C LYS A 324 -9.17 19.69 12.29
N ASP A 325 -9.19 20.92 11.74
CA ASP A 325 -10.04 22.01 12.21
C ASP A 325 -11.55 21.68 12.08
N ASN A 326 -11.89 20.77 11.16
CA ASN A 326 -13.25 20.31 10.90
C ASN A 326 -13.45 18.82 11.20
N PHE A 327 -12.63 18.27 12.08
CA PHE A 327 -12.66 16.85 12.41
C PHE A 327 -14.01 16.42 12.97
N ILE A 328 -14.60 15.40 12.39
CA ILE A 328 -15.85 14.81 12.83
C ILE A 328 -15.56 13.55 13.64
N PRO A 329 -15.78 13.54 14.98
CA PRO A 329 -15.61 12.33 15.78
C PRO A 329 -16.48 11.18 15.24
N HIS A 330 -15.88 10.01 15.07
CA HIS A 330 -16.51 8.83 14.47
C HIS A 330 -17.01 9.05 13.03
N GLY A 331 -16.61 10.16 12.38
CA GLY A 331 -16.89 10.44 10.98
C GLY A 331 -15.80 9.90 10.06
N ASN A 332 -16.04 10.01 8.75
CA ASN A 332 -15.01 9.75 7.75
C ASN A 332 -14.23 11.03 7.47
N ASN A 333 -13.07 11.19 8.08
CA ASN A 333 -12.19 12.33 7.85
C ASN A 333 -11.10 11.94 6.84
N ARG A 334 -11.06 12.63 5.71
CA ARG A 334 -10.20 12.21 4.60
C ARG A 334 -9.65 13.37 3.78
N VAL A 335 -8.36 13.32 3.50
CA VAL A 335 -7.72 14.15 2.47
C VAL A 335 -7.70 13.34 1.16
N ILE A 336 -8.13 13.94 0.07
CA ILE A 336 -8.12 13.35 -1.28
C ILE A 336 -7.19 14.19 -2.14
N ILE A 337 -5.98 13.69 -2.34
CA ILE A 337 -4.99 14.35 -3.20
C ILE A 337 -5.20 13.95 -4.65
N ALA A 338 -5.18 14.93 -5.56
CA ALA A 338 -5.30 14.72 -6.99
C ALA A 338 -4.17 15.46 -7.73
N THR A 339 -3.30 14.70 -8.42
CA THR A 339 -2.05 15.20 -9.02
C THR A 339 -1.63 14.37 -10.22
N ASP A 340 -0.78 14.92 -11.09
CA ASP A 340 -0.11 14.17 -12.17
C ASP A 340 1.12 13.37 -11.70
N GLY A 341 1.36 13.35 -10.38
CA GLY A 341 2.45 12.61 -9.76
C GLY A 341 3.75 13.40 -9.60
N ASP A 342 3.87 14.56 -10.22
CA ASP A 342 5.03 15.44 -10.01
C ASP A 342 4.89 16.21 -8.68
N PHE A 343 4.79 15.44 -7.60
CA PHE A 343 4.65 15.97 -6.27
C PHE A 343 6.01 16.36 -5.71
N ASN A 344 6.43 17.58 -6.02
CA ASN A 344 7.71 18.10 -5.52
C ASN A 344 7.57 18.51 -4.04
N VAL A 345 8.27 17.81 -3.16
CA VAL A 345 8.25 18.06 -1.71
C VAL A 345 9.11 19.27 -1.29
N GLY A 346 9.78 19.92 -2.24
CA GLY A 346 10.63 21.07 -1.95
C GLY A 346 11.82 20.70 -1.03
N GLN A 347 12.00 21.45 0.05
CA GLN A 347 13.07 21.20 1.04
C GLN A 347 12.71 20.09 2.06
N THR A 348 11.49 19.56 2.05
CA THR A 348 11.05 18.48 2.95
C THR A 348 11.49 17.14 2.36
N SER A 349 12.10 16.27 3.15
CA SER A 349 12.43 14.92 2.67
C SER A 349 11.18 14.09 2.43
N GLU A 350 11.24 13.11 1.52
CA GLU A 350 10.13 12.16 1.30
C GLU A 350 9.75 11.43 2.59
N LYS A 351 10.76 11.08 3.39
CA LYS A 351 10.57 10.44 4.70
C LYS A 351 9.79 11.32 5.68
N ASP A 352 10.12 12.63 5.76
CA ASP A 352 9.37 13.54 6.65
C ASP A 352 7.90 13.65 6.24
N LEU A 353 7.62 13.54 4.95
CA LEU A 353 6.26 13.54 4.43
C LEU A 353 5.53 12.24 4.76
N GLU A 354 6.18 11.09 4.58
CA GLU A 354 5.63 9.79 4.97
C GLU A 354 5.37 9.72 6.49
N ASP A 355 6.29 10.21 7.30
CA ASP A 355 6.14 10.27 8.77
C ASP A 355 4.97 11.17 9.17
N LEU A 356 4.80 12.32 8.51
CA LEU A 356 3.65 13.20 8.72
C LEU A 356 2.34 12.48 8.41
N ILE A 357 2.23 11.85 7.23
CA ILE A 357 1.03 11.15 6.80
C ILE A 357 0.72 9.99 7.74
N THR A 358 1.73 9.22 8.14
CA THR A 358 1.59 8.12 9.10
C THR A 358 1.11 8.61 10.47
N MET A 359 1.58 9.77 10.91
CA MET A 359 1.12 10.37 12.15
C MET A 359 -0.35 10.82 12.06
N GLU A 360 -0.73 11.46 10.96
CA GLU A 360 -2.08 11.96 10.77
C GLU A 360 -3.09 10.82 10.56
N SER A 361 -2.73 9.74 9.87
CA SER A 361 -3.61 8.57 9.73
C SER A 361 -3.96 7.94 11.07
N LYS A 362 -3.02 7.93 12.04
CA LYS A 362 -3.27 7.48 13.42
C LYS A 362 -4.25 8.37 14.19
N THR A 363 -4.46 9.62 13.76
CA THR A 363 -5.46 10.52 14.34
C THR A 363 -6.86 10.29 13.76
N GLY A 364 -7.01 9.41 12.77
CA GLY A 364 -8.27 9.12 12.07
C GLY A 364 -8.52 10.02 10.86
N ILE A 365 -7.49 10.68 10.31
CA ILE A 365 -7.57 11.44 9.05
C ILE A 365 -6.79 10.66 7.99
N TYR A 366 -7.49 10.06 7.05
CA TYR A 366 -6.93 9.19 6.01
C TYR A 366 -6.55 9.95 4.74
N LEU A 367 -5.70 9.35 3.90
CA LEU A 367 -5.24 9.95 2.65
C LEU A 367 -5.56 9.04 1.46
N THR A 368 -6.37 9.53 0.53
CA THR A 368 -6.60 8.88 -0.78
C THR A 368 -5.82 9.63 -1.86
N CYS A 369 -5.14 8.90 -2.74
CA CYS A 369 -4.37 9.47 -3.85
C CYS A 369 -5.05 9.16 -5.19
N LEU A 370 -5.28 10.19 -5.99
CA LEU A 370 -5.81 10.11 -7.35
C LEU A 370 -4.75 10.61 -8.32
N GLY A 371 -4.17 9.70 -9.09
CA GLY A 371 -3.20 10.03 -10.12
C GLY A 371 -3.89 10.32 -11.45
N VAL A 372 -3.41 11.30 -12.20
CA VAL A 372 -3.89 11.64 -13.56
C VAL A 372 -2.73 11.92 -14.50
N GLY A 373 -3.01 12.04 -15.79
CA GLY A 373 -2.04 12.50 -16.79
C GLY A 373 -1.14 11.40 -17.37
N ILE A 374 -0.24 11.80 -18.25
CA ILE A 374 0.70 10.95 -18.99
C ILE A 374 2.07 11.62 -18.99
N GLY A 375 3.14 10.83 -18.89
CA GLY A 375 4.52 11.31 -18.80
C GLY A 375 4.82 11.89 -17.41
N ASN A 376 6.01 11.63 -16.91
CA ASN A 376 6.45 12.00 -15.56
C ASN A 376 5.55 11.53 -14.38
N TYR A 377 4.66 10.57 -14.63
CA TYR A 377 3.74 10.03 -13.62
C TYR A 377 4.50 9.18 -12.58
N LYS A 378 4.34 9.49 -11.30
CA LYS A 378 5.05 8.83 -10.19
C LYS A 378 4.12 7.88 -9.44
N ASP A 379 3.79 6.75 -10.06
CA ASP A 379 2.92 5.70 -9.51
C ASP A 379 3.39 5.22 -8.13
N SER A 380 4.67 4.84 -8.03
CA SER A 380 5.29 4.36 -6.79
C SER A 380 5.13 5.32 -5.62
N LYS A 381 5.26 6.62 -5.88
CA LYS A 381 5.16 7.65 -4.84
C LYS A 381 3.73 7.81 -4.34
N LEU A 382 2.76 7.93 -5.25
CA LEU A 382 1.35 8.09 -4.88
C LEU A 382 0.82 6.87 -4.14
N GLU A 383 1.23 5.68 -4.58
CA GLU A 383 0.91 4.43 -3.91
C GLU A 383 1.48 4.38 -2.48
N ALA A 384 2.75 4.76 -2.31
CA ALA A 384 3.38 4.79 -0.98
C ALA A 384 2.68 5.79 -0.04
N LEU A 385 2.31 6.98 -0.52
CA LEU A 385 1.59 7.97 0.26
C LEU A 385 0.19 7.49 0.67
N ALA A 386 -0.57 6.86 -0.24
CA ALA A 386 -1.88 6.30 0.06
C ALA A 386 -1.80 5.19 1.11
N ASN A 387 -0.83 4.28 0.98
CA ASN A 387 -0.61 3.20 1.94
C ASN A 387 -0.25 3.73 3.33
N LYS A 388 0.64 4.74 3.44
CA LYS A 388 0.99 5.38 4.73
C LYS A 388 -0.20 6.15 5.33
N GLY A 389 -1.08 6.65 4.49
CA GLY A 389 -2.29 7.38 4.87
C GLY A 389 -3.50 6.49 5.17
N ASN A 390 -3.36 5.16 5.22
CA ASN A 390 -4.47 4.21 5.37
C ASN A 390 -5.62 4.52 4.41
N GLY A 391 -5.30 4.80 3.14
CA GLY A 391 -6.29 5.11 2.12
C GLY A 391 -6.05 4.33 0.85
N ASN A 392 -6.66 4.76 -0.24
CA ASN A 392 -6.65 4.05 -1.51
C ASN A 392 -5.90 4.85 -2.57
N PHE A 393 -5.30 4.14 -3.52
CA PHE A 393 -4.67 4.72 -4.69
C PHE A 393 -5.41 4.31 -5.96
N ALA A 394 -5.73 5.28 -6.81
CA ALA A 394 -6.34 5.05 -8.11
C ALA A 394 -5.69 5.93 -9.18
N TYR A 395 -5.63 5.41 -10.41
CA TYR A 395 -5.19 6.16 -11.58
C TYR A 395 -6.37 6.41 -12.52
N ILE A 396 -6.67 7.68 -12.77
CA ILE A 396 -7.80 8.13 -13.59
C ILE A 396 -7.27 8.49 -14.98
N ASP A 397 -7.49 7.60 -15.96
CA ASP A 397 -7.06 7.80 -17.35
C ASP A 397 -8.14 8.42 -18.24
N ASN A 398 -9.39 8.43 -17.79
CA ASN A 398 -10.53 8.96 -18.52
C ASN A 398 -11.76 9.18 -17.61
N GLU A 399 -12.81 9.82 -18.14
CA GLU A 399 -14.05 10.12 -17.41
C GLU A 399 -14.78 8.90 -16.86
N ARG A 400 -14.74 7.75 -17.57
CA ARG A 400 -15.38 6.52 -17.09
C ARG A 400 -14.67 5.94 -15.87
N GLU A 401 -13.34 6.06 -15.85
CA GLU A 401 -12.59 5.69 -14.66
C GLU A 401 -12.90 6.61 -13.49
N ALA A 402 -13.04 7.90 -13.76
CA ALA A 402 -13.47 8.88 -12.77
C ALA A 402 -14.85 8.53 -12.19
N GLU A 403 -15.82 8.21 -13.05
CA GLU A 403 -17.17 7.79 -12.64
C GLU A 403 -17.09 6.51 -11.79
N LYS A 404 -16.33 5.51 -12.25
CA LYS A 404 -16.14 4.25 -11.51
C LYS A 404 -15.57 4.51 -10.11
N VAL A 405 -14.47 5.25 -10.01
CA VAL A 405 -13.75 5.46 -8.74
C VAL A 405 -14.54 6.35 -7.78
N LEU A 406 -15.11 7.46 -8.29
CA LEU A 406 -15.69 8.51 -7.45
C LEU A 406 -17.21 8.44 -7.30
N VAL A 407 -17.89 7.57 -8.06
CA VAL A 407 -19.34 7.38 -7.97
C VAL A 407 -19.69 5.93 -7.64
N GLU A 408 -19.36 4.99 -8.55
CA GLU A 408 -19.77 3.59 -8.38
C GLU A 408 -19.09 2.92 -7.17
N GLU A 409 -17.82 3.23 -6.95
CA GLU A 409 -16.99 2.68 -5.87
C GLU A 409 -16.84 3.63 -4.68
N PHE A 410 -17.50 4.79 -4.72
CA PHE A 410 -17.42 5.79 -3.65
C PHE A 410 -17.67 5.18 -2.25
N ALA A 411 -18.72 4.37 -2.11
CA ALA A 411 -19.00 3.70 -0.86
C ALA A 411 -17.92 2.68 -0.45
N GLN A 412 -17.23 2.10 -1.42
CA GLN A 412 -16.16 1.13 -1.19
C GLN A 412 -14.84 1.80 -0.78
N THR A 413 -14.59 3.00 -1.28
CA THR A 413 -13.36 3.75 -1.02
C THR A 413 -13.48 4.68 0.19
N MET A 414 -14.70 5.14 0.49
CA MET A 414 -14.93 6.13 1.54
C MET A 414 -15.41 5.53 2.86
N TYR A 415 -16.06 4.36 2.86
CA TYR A 415 -16.61 3.79 4.08
C TYR A 415 -16.05 2.39 4.34
N SER A 416 -15.03 2.33 5.18
CA SER A 416 -14.45 1.06 5.66
C SER A 416 -15.49 0.27 6.46
N VAL A 417 -15.53 -1.03 6.26
CA VAL A 417 -16.26 -1.99 7.10
C VAL A 417 -15.32 -2.79 7.99
N ALA A 418 -14.04 -2.77 7.66
CA ALA A 418 -12.99 -3.40 8.44
C ALA A 418 -11.64 -2.75 8.13
N ASP A 419 -10.86 -2.53 9.18
CA ASP A 419 -9.51 -2.00 9.14
C ASP A 419 -8.50 -3.09 9.50
N ASN A 420 -7.27 -2.93 9.09
CA ASN A 420 -6.17 -3.85 9.38
C ASN A 420 -6.49 -5.31 8.99
N VAL A 421 -7.07 -5.49 7.80
CA VAL A 421 -7.55 -6.80 7.35
C VAL A 421 -6.40 -7.64 6.82
N TYR A 422 -6.22 -8.81 7.43
CA TYR A 422 -5.15 -9.74 7.12
C TYR A 422 -5.69 -11.16 6.96
N LEU A 423 -5.25 -11.86 5.92
CA LEU A 423 -5.62 -13.26 5.68
C LEU A 423 -4.40 -14.16 5.83
N ASN A 424 -4.53 -15.15 6.69
CA ASN A 424 -3.55 -16.21 6.87
C ASN A 424 -4.11 -17.53 6.35
N ILE A 425 -3.33 -18.25 5.54
CA ILE A 425 -3.69 -19.55 4.96
C ILE A 425 -2.72 -20.60 5.46
N SER A 426 -3.24 -21.66 6.09
CA SER A 426 -2.50 -22.85 6.51
C SER A 426 -2.85 -24.02 5.60
N PHE A 427 -1.91 -24.45 4.74
CA PHE A 427 -2.09 -25.57 3.82
C PHE A 427 -1.87 -26.92 4.52
N ASN A 428 -2.72 -27.89 4.17
CA ASN A 428 -2.54 -29.28 4.61
C ASN A 428 -1.40 -29.94 3.84
N LYS A 429 -0.25 -30.13 4.51
CA LYS A 429 0.98 -30.71 3.92
C LYS A 429 0.81 -32.13 3.38
N ASN A 430 -0.23 -32.85 3.80
CA ASN A 430 -0.53 -34.20 3.31
C ASN A 430 -1.33 -34.16 1.98
N MET A 431 -1.83 -33.01 1.59
CA MET A 431 -2.64 -32.83 0.37
C MET A 431 -2.00 -31.85 -0.61
N VAL A 432 -1.33 -30.82 -0.13
CA VAL A 432 -0.64 -29.81 -0.94
C VAL A 432 0.85 -29.93 -0.73
N LYS A 433 1.58 -30.23 -1.81
CA LYS A 433 3.04 -30.35 -1.81
C LYS A 433 3.72 -28.99 -1.79
N ALA A 434 3.24 -28.08 -2.62
CA ALA A 434 3.76 -26.74 -2.74
C ALA A 434 2.66 -25.77 -3.20
N TYR A 435 2.83 -24.51 -2.90
CA TYR A 435 1.92 -23.42 -3.30
C TYR A 435 2.71 -22.18 -3.71
N ARG A 436 2.05 -21.29 -4.46
CA ARG A 436 2.48 -19.89 -4.64
C ARG A 436 1.26 -18.98 -4.75
N LEU A 437 1.32 -17.81 -4.15
CA LEU A 437 0.34 -16.75 -4.31
C LEU A 437 0.59 -16.05 -5.66
N ILE A 438 -0.47 -15.84 -6.44
CA ILE A 438 -0.40 -15.16 -7.74
C ILE A 438 -0.76 -13.69 -7.54
N GLY A 439 0.13 -12.80 -7.96
CA GLY A 439 0.05 -11.40 -7.58
C GLY A 439 0.36 -11.19 -6.10
N PHE A 440 -0.04 -10.05 -5.54
CA PHE A 440 0.39 -9.66 -4.20
C PHE A 440 1.92 -9.75 -4.06
N ASP A 441 2.58 -9.44 -5.19
CA ASP A 441 4.03 -9.52 -5.29
C ASP A 441 4.63 -8.55 -4.29
N ASN A 442 5.48 -9.07 -3.40
CA ASN A 442 6.08 -8.25 -2.37
C ASN A 442 6.98 -7.20 -2.99
N LYS A 443 6.70 -5.94 -2.70
CA LYS A 443 7.55 -4.84 -3.10
C LYS A 443 8.89 -4.97 -2.41
N LYS A 444 9.98 -4.79 -3.15
CA LYS A 444 11.36 -4.88 -2.60
C LYS A 444 11.56 -4.04 -1.33
N ASN A 445 10.81 -2.94 -1.20
CA ASN A 445 10.92 -2.02 -0.07
C ASN A 445 10.19 -2.47 1.20
N ALA A 446 9.10 -3.25 1.09
CA ALA A 446 8.41 -3.79 2.26
C ALA A 446 9.23 -4.89 2.99
N ALA A 447 10.17 -5.49 2.28
CA ALA A 447 11.05 -6.52 2.85
C ALA A 447 12.18 -5.98 3.73
N ALA A 448 12.44 -4.67 3.67
CA ALA A 448 13.55 -4.05 4.41
C ALA A 448 13.19 -3.62 5.82
N ASP A 449 11.91 -3.48 6.10
CA ASP A 449 11.43 -2.99 7.38
C ASP A 449 10.98 -4.16 8.26
N SER A 450 11.93 -4.76 8.98
CA SER A 450 11.65 -5.82 9.96
C SER A 450 10.87 -5.33 11.19
N SER A 451 10.62 -4.02 11.29
CA SER A 451 9.87 -3.38 12.36
C SER A 451 8.38 -3.18 12.02
N THR A 452 7.98 -3.35 10.77
CA THR A 452 6.59 -3.25 10.39
C THR A 452 5.85 -4.53 10.82
N THR A 453 5.00 -4.40 11.83
CA THR A 453 3.77 -5.17 11.86
C THR A 453 3.16 -5.04 10.48
N LEU A 454 2.87 -6.14 9.79
CA LEU A 454 2.15 -6.12 8.53
C LEU A 454 0.84 -5.37 8.78
N GLU A 455 0.80 -4.11 8.42
CA GLU A 455 -0.41 -3.32 8.51
C GLU A 455 -1.36 -3.86 7.46
N GLY A 456 -2.49 -4.42 7.89
CA GLY A 456 -3.58 -4.81 7.03
C GLY A 456 -4.22 -3.55 6.44
N GLY A 457 -4.81 -3.64 5.26
CA GLY A 457 -5.47 -2.50 4.65
C GLY A 457 -6.93 -2.35 5.06
N GLU A 458 -7.53 -1.24 4.68
CA GLU A 458 -8.96 -1.01 4.78
C GLU A 458 -9.74 -1.83 3.73
N ILE A 459 -10.85 -2.42 4.14
CA ILE A 459 -11.83 -2.99 3.20
C ILE A 459 -13.14 -2.21 3.32
N GLY A 460 -13.56 -1.62 2.22
CA GLY A 460 -14.75 -0.81 2.17
C GLY A 460 -16.03 -1.59 1.89
N SER A 461 -17.14 -0.89 1.99
CA SER A 461 -18.52 -1.41 1.86
C SER A 461 -18.79 -2.13 0.54
N GLY A 462 -19.14 -3.40 0.60
CA GLY A 462 -19.48 -4.21 -0.58
C GLY A 462 -18.30 -4.55 -1.49
N HIS A 463 -17.07 -4.28 -1.06
CA HIS A 463 -15.86 -4.65 -1.77
C HIS A 463 -15.71 -6.17 -1.82
N SER A 464 -15.28 -6.69 -2.96
CA SER A 464 -14.95 -8.10 -3.14
C SER A 464 -13.48 -8.23 -3.51
N ILE A 465 -12.75 -9.04 -2.74
CA ILE A 465 -11.33 -9.33 -2.98
C ILE A 465 -11.22 -10.78 -3.41
N LEU A 466 -10.54 -10.99 -4.52
CA LEU A 466 -10.22 -12.29 -5.07
C LEU A 466 -8.71 -12.49 -5.04
N ALA A 467 -8.26 -13.50 -4.31
CA ALA A 467 -6.87 -13.97 -4.31
C ALA A 467 -6.79 -15.33 -5.01
N ALA A 468 -5.67 -15.59 -5.68
CA ALA A 468 -5.45 -16.83 -6.40
C ALA A 468 -4.12 -17.45 -5.99
N PHE A 469 -4.15 -18.75 -5.69
CA PHE A 469 -2.95 -19.56 -5.46
C PHE A 469 -2.83 -20.61 -6.57
N GLU A 470 -1.62 -20.83 -7.06
CA GLU A 470 -1.30 -22.05 -7.77
C GLU A 470 -0.78 -23.05 -6.76
N ILE A 471 -1.41 -24.23 -6.67
CA ILE A 471 -1.04 -25.28 -5.74
C ILE A 471 -0.63 -26.54 -6.52
N SER A 472 0.40 -27.23 -6.01
CA SER A 472 0.79 -28.56 -6.49
C SER A 472 0.25 -29.59 -5.50
N PRO A 473 -0.70 -30.46 -5.87
CA PRO A 473 -1.19 -31.50 -4.98
C PRO A 473 -0.11 -32.57 -4.73
N VAL A 474 -0.21 -33.27 -3.61
CA VAL A 474 0.66 -34.42 -3.31
C VAL A 474 0.40 -35.57 -4.29
N ASP A 475 -0.87 -35.87 -4.55
CA ASP A 475 -1.32 -36.84 -5.55
C ASP A 475 -2.00 -36.14 -6.71
N SER A 476 -1.72 -36.63 -7.93
CA SER A 476 -2.15 -35.98 -9.20
C SER A 476 -3.66 -35.99 -9.44
N LEU A 477 -4.46 -36.68 -8.66
CA LEU A 477 -5.90 -36.78 -8.86
C LEU A 477 -6.67 -36.50 -7.56
N PRO A 478 -7.59 -35.53 -7.56
CA PRO A 478 -8.52 -35.35 -6.46
C PRO A 478 -9.43 -36.58 -6.40
N ARG A 479 -9.52 -37.22 -5.24
CA ARG A 479 -10.53 -38.26 -4.99
C ARG A 479 -11.89 -37.56 -4.80
N PRO A 480 -12.91 -37.89 -5.61
CA PRO A 480 -14.17 -37.13 -5.63
C PRO A 480 -14.97 -37.18 -4.32
N ASP A 481 -14.69 -38.13 -3.43
CA ASP A 481 -15.57 -38.48 -2.31
C ASP A 481 -15.09 -38.02 -0.93
N SER A 482 -14.04 -37.21 -0.84
CA SER A 482 -13.55 -36.79 0.47
C SER A 482 -13.87 -35.30 0.70
N MET A 483 -14.67 -35.01 1.71
CA MET A 483 -14.77 -33.67 2.35
C MET A 483 -13.44 -33.29 3.04
N GLN A 484 -12.32 -33.51 2.36
CA GLN A 484 -11.01 -33.19 2.93
C GLN A 484 -10.75 -31.70 2.83
N THR A 485 -10.20 -31.14 3.89
CA THR A 485 -9.80 -29.75 3.96
C THR A 485 -8.37 -29.61 3.43
N ILE A 486 -8.17 -28.88 2.32
CA ILE A 486 -6.85 -28.65 1.72
C ILE A 486 -6.10 -27.53 2.41
N ALA A 487 -6.81 -26.60 3.05
CA ALA A 487 -6.25 -25.51 3.84
C ALA A 487 -7.26 -25.00 4.85
N THR A 488 -6.79 -24.26 5.84
CA THR A 488 -7.61 -23.41 6.70
C THR A 488 -7.23 -21.96 6.49
N ALA A 489 -8.18 -21.06 6.60
CA ALA A 489 -7.97 -19.63 6.48
C ALA A 489 -8.35 -18.94 7.80
N GLU A 490 -7.47 -18.10 8.33
CA GLU A 490 -7.75 -17.20 9.45
C GLU A 490 -7.80 -15.77 8.90
N LEU A 491 -8.93 -15.11 9.06
CA LEU A 491 -9.13 -13.70 8.74
C LEU A 491 -9.10 -12.90 10.03
N SER A 492 -8.16 -11.97 10.15
CA SER A 492 -8.09 -11.02 11.25
C SER A 492 -8.41 -9.60 10.76
N TYR A 493 -9.18 -8.85 11.54
CA TYR A 493 -9.56 -7.47 11.21
C TYR A 493 -10.10 -6.73 12.44
N ILE A 494 -10.14 -5.40 12.33
CA ILE A 494 -10.73 -4.49 13.32
C ILE A 494 -11.97 -3.85 12.70
N VAL A 495 -13.09 -3.78 13.43
CA VAL A 495 -14.27 -3.02 12.99
C VAL A 495 -14.02 -1.53 13.27
N PRO A 496 -14.25 -0.63 12.29
CA PRO A 496 -14.06 0.81 12.49
C PRO A 496 -14.80 1.33 13.74
N GLY A 497 -14.07 2.00 14.61
CA GLY A 497 -14.61 2.51 15.89
C GLY A 497 -14.60 1.50 17.03
N ASP A 498 -14.18 0.27 16.81
CA ASP A 498 -13.89 -0.74 17.81
C ASP A 498 -12.37 -0.99 17.84
N ASN A 499 -11.82 -1.29 19.02
CA ASN A 499 -10.40 -1.60 19.17
C ASN A 499 -10.14 -3.11 19.31
N ALA A 500 -11.18 -3.93 19.17
CA ALA A 500 -11.08 -5.38 19.28
C ALA A 500 -10.60 -6.00 17.96
N ASP A 501 -9.54 -6.81 18.04
CA ASP A 501 -9.10 -7.65 16.93
C ASP A 501 -10.03 -8.86 16.81
N ILE A 502 -10.75 -8.95 15.69
CA ILE A 502 -11.68 -10.05 15.40
C ILE A 502 -10.95 -11.06 14.54
N LYS A 503 -11.06 -12.34 14.92
CA LYS A 503 -10.53 -13.47 14.16
C LYS A 503 -11.65 -14.41 13.76
N GLU A 504 -11.72 -14.68 12.46
CA GLU A 504 -12.65 -15.66 11.89
C GLU A 504 -11.87 -16.78 11.20
N HIS A 505 -12.31 -18.03 11.41
CA HIS A 505 -11.68 -19.21 10.82
C HIS A 505 -12.60 -19.84 9.79
N TYR A 506 -12.02 -20.22 8.65
CA TYR A 506 -12.71 -20.84 7.53
C TYR A 506 -11.99 -22.11 7.09
N MET A 507 -12.77 -23.13 6.72
CA MET A 507 -12.24 -24.32 6.08
C MET A 507 -12.23 -24.15 4.57
N VAL A 508 -11.16 -24.59 3.92
CA VAL A 508 -11.01 -24.62 2.47
C VAL A 508 -11.15 -26.07 2.01
N PRO A 509 -12.34 -26.49 1.55
CA PRO A 509 -12.59 -27.87 1.14
C PRO A 509 -11.94 -28.18 -0.21
N GLN A 510 -11.69 -29.46 -0.49
CA GLN A 510 -11.21 -29.99 -1.77
C GLN A 510 -12.35 -30.08 -2.81
N ASN A 511 -13.09 -29.02 -3.02
CA ASN A 511 -14.14 -28.97 -4.03
C ASN A 511 -13.55 -28.65 -5.42
N PHE A 512 -13.04 -29.67 -6.08
CA PHE A 512 -12.45 -29.49 -7.42
C PHE A 512 -13.51 -29.48 -8.52
N SER A 513 -13.42 -28.50 -9.42
CA SER A 513 -14.17 -28.46 -10.67
C SER A 513 -13.22 -28.06 -11.81
N ALA A 514 -13.33 -28.72 -12.96
CA ALA A 514 -12.56 -28.30 -14.13
C ALA A 514 -12.89 -26.85 -14.48
N LEU A 515 -11.89 -26.08 -14.94
CA LEU A 515 -12.03 -24.64 -15.21
C LEU A 515 -13.22 -24.34 -16.14
N GLU A 516 -13.42 -25.16 -17.15
CA GLU A 516 -14.49 -25.02 -18.15
C GLU A 516 -15.90 -25.22 -17.55
N LYS A 517 -15.98 -25.89 -16.39
CA LYS A 517 -17.22 -26.13 -15.64
C LYS A 517 -17.38 -25.21 -14.43
N SER A 518 -16.36 -24.43 -14.12
CA SER A 518 -16.39 -23.48 -13.02
C SER A 518 -17.21 -22.24 -13.38
N ASP A 519 -17.49 -21.40 -12.38
CA ASP A 519 -18.20 -20.13 -12.59
C ASP A 519 -17.48 -19.27 -13.64
N SER A 520 -18.23 -18.61 -14.51
CA SER A 520 -17.70 -17.68 -15.53
C SER A 520 -16.81 -16.59 -14.94
N CYS A 521 -17.13 -16.17 -13.71
CA CYS A 521 -16.31 -15.23 -12.93
C CYS A 521 -14.87 -15.77 -12.72
N LEU A 522 -14.71 -17.06 -12.38
CA LEU A 522 -13.38 -17.67 -12.18
C LEU A 522 -12.64 -17.93 -13.50
N GLN A 523 -13.37 -18.26 -14.55
CA GLN A 523 -12.81 -18.38 -15.90
C GLN A 523 -12.28 -17.02 -16.37
N PHE A 524 -13.05 -15.94 -16.16
CA PHE A 524 -12.63 -14.58 -16.47
C PHE A 524 -11.43 -14.15 -15.63
N ALA A 525 -11.44 -14.42 -14.32
CA ALA A 525 -10.32 -14.19 -13.41
C ALA A 525 -9.04 -14.89 -13.90
N THR A 526 -9.17 -16.13 -14.37
CA THR A 526 -8.05 -16.88 -14.94
C THR A 526 -7.50 -16.21 -16.21
N ALA A 527 -8.39 -15.70 -17.08
CA ALA A 527 -7.96 -14.95 -18.25
C ALA A 527 -7.22 -13.65 -17.88
N VAL A 528 -7.66 -12.94 -16.83
CA VAL A 528 -6.98 -11.74 -16.31
C VAL A 528 -5.59 -12.09 -15.79
N ILE A 529 -5.45 -13.17 -15.02
CA ILE A 529 -4.14 -13.66 -14.54
C ILE A 529 -3.22 -13.97 -15.71
N MET A 530 -3.68 -14.75 -16.69
CA MET A 530 -2.88 -15.09 -17.87
C MET A 530 -2.46 -13.86 -18.66
N PHE A 531 -3.35 -12.88 -18.80
CA PHE A 531 -3.07 -11.63 -19.49
C PHE A 531 -2.00 -10.80 -18.75
N GLY A 532 -2.18 -10.54 -17.47
CA GLY A 532 -1.22 -9.80 -16.65
C GLY A 532 0.15 -10.47 -16.63
N THR A 533 0.19 -11.79 -16.42
CA THR A 533 1.41 -12.58 -16.44
C THR A 533 2.13 -12.49 -17.79
N THR A 534 1.38 -12.42 -18.90
CA THR A 534 1.96 -12.28 -20.25
C THR A 534 2.53 -10.87 -20.47
N LEU A 535 1.82 -9.82 -20.03
CA LEU A 535 2.32 -8.44 -20.10
C LEU A 535 3.59 -8.25 -19.27
N LYS A 536 3.63 -8.86 -18.09
CA LYS A 536 4.78 -8.86 -17.18
C LYS A 536 5.99 -9.64 -17.72
N GLN A 537 5.80 -10.40 -18.81
CA GLN A 537 6.79 -11.30 -19.39
C GLN A 537 7.34 -12.32 -18.39
N SER A 538 6.49 -12.75 -17.47
CA SER A 538 6.79 -13.77 -16.46
C SER A 538 7.25 -15.08 -17.09
N GLN A 539 8.05 -15.86 -16.34
CA GLN A 539 8.43 -17.22 -16.71
C GLN A 539 7.22 -18.13 -16.97
N LEU A 540 6.09 -17.85 -16.28
CA LEU A 540 4.83 -18.56 -16.45
C LEU A 540 4.21 -18.36 -17.83
N SER A 541 4.38 -17.18 -18.42
CA SER A 541 3.76 -16.81 -19.69
C SER A 541 4.30 -17.59 -20.89
N LYS A 542 5.41 -18.32 -20.74
CA LYS A 542 6.03 -19.10 -21.84
C LYS A 542 5.11 -20.15 -22.45
N THR A 543 4.11 -20.60 -21.71
CA THR A 543 3.12 -21.61 -22.16
C THR A 543 1.82 -20.99 -22.65
N PHE A 544 1.64 -19.66 -22.58
CA PHE A 544 0.40 -19.00 -22.94
C PHE A 544 0.37 -18.61 -24.42
N SER A 545 -0.79 -18.78 -25.04
CA SER A 545 -1.06 -18.18 -26.34
C SER A 545 -2.10 -17.06 -26.22
N TRP A 546 -1.91 -15.98 -26.96
CA TRP A 546 -2.87 -14.87 -27.03
C TRP A 546 -4.28 -15.32 -27.42
N ASN A 547 -4.37 -16.35 -28.31
CA ASN A 547 -5.66 -16.90 -28.69
C ASN A 547 -6.37 -17.60 -27.53
N LYS A 548 -5.63 -18.34 -26.68
CA LYS A 548 -6.19 -18.99 -25.50
C LYS A 548 -6.69 -17.97 -24.50
N ILE A 549 -5.89 -16.90 -24.24
CA ILE A 549 -6.30 -15.81 -23.36
C ILE A 549 -7.57 -15.13 -23.89
N TYR A 550 -7.58 -14.80 -25.17
CA TYR A 550 -8.73 -14.16 -25.82
C TYR A 550 -9.99 -15.03 -25.77
N SER A 551 -9.88 -16.30 -26.13
CA SER A 551 -11.03 -17.22 -26.10
C SER A 551 -11.59 -17.39 -24.70
N LEU A 552 -10.72 -17.57 -23.70
CA LEU A 552 -11.14 -17.71 -22.31
C LEU A 552 -11.86 -16.45 -21.80
N ALA A 553 -11.29 -15.27 -22.07
CA ALA A 553 -11.90 -14.00 -21.72
C ALA A 553 -13.23 -13.77 -22.43
N SER A 554 -13.29 -13.98 -23.75
CA SER A 554 -14.52 -13.75 -24.54
C SER A 554 -15.67 -14.67 -24.15
N ASN A 555 -15.37 -15.93 -23.84
CA ASN A 555 -16.40 -16.92 -23.49
C ASN A 555 -16.92 -16.73 -22.06
N SER A 556 -16.15 -16.09 -21.18
CA SER A 556 -16.48 -15.91 -19.76
C SER A 556 -16.91 -14.49 -19.39
N ALA A 557 -16.63 -13.50 -20.26
CA ALA A 557 -17.04 -12.13 -20.02
C ALA A 557 -18.56 -11.97 -20.04
N ASN A 558 -19.11 -11.19 -19.10
CA ASN A 558 -20.50 -10.79 -19.13
C ASN A 558 -20.70 -9.73 -20.25
N PRO A 559 -21.50 -9.99 -21.29
CA PRO A 559 -21.69 -9.07 -22.40
C PRO A 559 -22.36 -7.74 -22.00
N HIS A 560 -23.05 -7.71 -20.87
CA HIS A 560 -23.65 -6.49 -20.32
C HIS A 560 -22.66 -5.70 -19.41
N ASN A 561 -21.50 -6.26 -19.09
CA ASN A 561 -20.47 -5.58 -18.32
C ASN A 561 -19.45 -4.92 -19.27
N ARG A 562 -19.57 -3.61 -19.43
CA ARG A 562 -18.72 -2.83 -20.36
C ARG A 562 -17.22 -2.93 -20.04
N LEU A 563 -16.84 -3.03 -18.76
CA LEU A 563 -15.43 -3.15 -18.37
C LEU A 563 -14.85 -4.50 -18.76
N GLN A 564 -15.62 -5.58 -18.63
CA GLN A 564 -15.19 -6.91 -19.07
C GLN A 564 -15.08 -6.98 -20.59
N MET A 565 -15.99 -6.34 -21.33
CA MET A 565 -15.91 -6.26 -22.80
C MET A 565 -14.72 -5.39 -23.25
N GLU A 566 -14.42 -4.28 -22.55
CA GLU A 566 -13.22 -3.48 -22.81
C GLU A 566 -11.95 -4.33 -22.60
N PHE A 567 -11.91 -5.15 -21.57
CA PHE A 567 -10.77 -6.05 -21.33
C PHE A 567 -10.54 -7.02 -22.50
N VAL A 568 -11.60 -7.61 -23.04
CA VAL A 568 -11.50 -8.49 -24.22
C VAL A 568 -10.89 -7.74 -25.43
N ASP A 569 -11.30 -6.48 -25.65
CA ASP A 569 -10.70 -5.62 -26.69
C ASP A 569 -9.22 -5.32 -26.42
N LEU A 570 -8.85 -5.05 -25.16
CA LEU A 570 -7.46 -4.80 -24.76
C LEU A 570 -6.56 -6.02 -25.01
N ILE A 571 -7.05 -7.24 -24.83
CA ILE A 571 -6.30 -8.46 -25.21
C ILE A 571 -5.97 -8.43 -26.72
N GLY A 572 -6.93 -8.04 -27.56
CA GLY A 572 -6.73 -7.88 -28.99
C GLY A 572 -5.66 -6.83 -29.35
N LYS A 573 -5.61 -5.72 -28.63
CA LYS A 573 -4.59 -4.66 -28.78
C LYS A 573 -3.22 -5.13 -28.32
N ALA A 574 -3.14 -5.76 -27.16
CA ALA A 574 -1.90 -6.30 -26.61
C ALA A 574 -1.29 -7.37 -27.54
N LYS A 575 -2.10 -8.27 -28.08
CA LYS A 575 -1.65 -9.29 -29.05
C LYS A 575 -0.87 -8.68 -30.23
N LYS A 576 -1.25 -7.49 -30.70
CA LYS A 576 -0.55 -6.79 -31.80
C LYS A 576 0.80 -6.24 -31.37
N LEU A 577 0.95 -5.87 -30.11
CA LEU A 577 2.17 -5.29 -29.54
C LEU A 577 3.19 -6.35 -29.10
N TYR A 578 2.72 -7.55 -28.77
CA TYR A 578 3.54 -8.67 -28.31
C TYR A 578 3.50 -9.82 -29.32
N PRO A 579 4.14 -9.68 -30.52
CA PRO A 579 4.16 -10.77 -31.48
C PRO A 579 4.86 -11.98 -30.87
N LEU A 580 4.29 -13.16 -31.05
CA LEU A 580 4.94 -14.42 -30.69
C LEU A 580 6.32 -14.47 -31.34
N ARG A 581 7.36 -14.69 -30.54
CA ARG A 581 8.69 -15.02 -31.10
C ARG A 581 8.51 -16.23 -32.02
N LYS A 582 8.70 -16.05 -33.32
CA LYS A 582 8.84 -17.19 -34.22
C LYS A 582 9.94 -18.09 -33.65
N LYS A 583 9.62 -19.37 -33.39
CA LYS A 583 10.66 -20.35 -33.08
C LYS A 583 11.67 -20.23 -34.24
N ARG A 584 12.90 -19.82 -33.94
CA ARG A 584 14.01 -20.06 -34.86
C ARG A 584 14.09 -21.58 -34.97
N ASN A 585 13.79 -22.12 -36.15
CA ASN A 585 14.18 -23.47 -36.52
C ASN A 585 15.70 -23.38 -36.68
N ASP A 586 16.44 -23.79 -35.68
CA ASP A 586 17.84 -24.18 -35.76
C ASP A 586 17.87 -25.69 -35.91
#